data_71b3024d7b3143646a4da349e86e558b
#
_entry.id   71b3024d7b3143646a4da349e86e558b
#
_cell.length_a   1.000
_cell.length_b   1.000
_cell.length_c   1.000
_cell.angle_alpha   90.00
_cell.angle_beta   90.00
_cell.angle_gamma   90.00
#
_symmetry.space_group_name_H-M   'P 1'
#
loop_
_entity.id
_entity.type
_entity.pdbx_description
1 polymer ?
#
loop_
_entity_poly.entity_id
_entity_poly.type
_entity_poly.pdbx_seq_one_letter_code
_entity_poly.pdbx_strand_id
1 'polypeptide(L)'
;MKKLVSAAATAAFSALIGAGALPAGAQTLNLAVGAPVTSLDPHYHALSPNYAVADMLFDSLTAFDARARVQPRLAESWKPVGENVWEFKLRPNVTFHNGNAFTAEDVAFTIARVPTVPNSPSSYGIYTRAIQRVEVVDPLTVRFHTNGAYPLLPVDLGQIQMLDSETHANPLTEEFNSGKLAIGTGPFRMVSYRSGDRIEYVRNDAYFGDKPHWQRVNYHMITNDAARTAALLSGDVDFIDQVPTSDITKLRGDQRVQLSEADGLRLIFLALDHAHEGNSPLITDNDGKPLGHNPLRDVRVRRALSMAIDRQAITDRVMEGASLPSAQLLPPTAFGALPDRQAGRPDPEGARRLLAAAGYPQGFRIQLNGPNDRYMNDARIIQAIGQMWTRIGIRTAVEGQPWATFVGRAGRQELSAMLVGWGTSSGEPTSPLRSLLATVTPQRGWGGSNRGRYSNTAMDAKLDEGLRTLDDAKREALLREATTIAMDDVGIIPIHIQKNIWAMRRGLQHEARADELTRAQDIRPAP
;
A
#
# COMPACT_ATOMS: atom_id res chain seq x y z
N MET A 1 -92.40 -21.16 32.89
CA MET A 1 -92.93 -21.40 31.55
C MET A 1 -92.71 -20.17 30.72
N LYS A 2 -92.16 -20.23 29.61
CA LYS A 2 -91.87 -19.35 28.49
C LYS A 2 -90.36 -19.20 28.28
N LYS A 3 -89.90 -19.93 27.29
CA LYS A 3 -88.55 -19.84 26.66
C LYS A 3 -88.49 -18.58 25.82
N LEU A 4 -87.46 -17.82 26.00
CA LEU A 4 -87.04 -16.75 25.08
C LEU A 4 -85.75 -17.19 24.34
N VAL A 5 -85.91 -17.32 23.04
CA VAL A 5 -84.81 -17.58 22.10
C VAL A 5 -84.14 -16.24 21.81
N SER A 6 -82.84 -16.14 22.09
CA SER A 6 -82.07 -14.99 21.70
C SER A 6 -81.20 -15.35 20.51
N ALA A 7 -81.37 -14.66 19.40
CA ALA A 7 -80.53 -14.76 18.20
C ALA A 7 -79.25 -13.96 18.39
N ALA A 8 -78.15 -14.66 18.33
CA ALA A 8 -76.80 -13.99 18.32
C ALA A 8 -76.41 -13.63 16.87
N ALA A 9 -76.32 -12.33 16.59
CA ALA A 9 -75.80 -11.83 15.34
C ALA A 9 -74.25 -11.82 15.44
N THR A 10 -73.61 -12.64 14.63
CA THR A 10 -72.16 -12.72 14.53
C THR A 10 -71.63 -11.59 13.60
N ALA A 11 -71.08 -10.50 14.14
CA ALA A 11 -70.39 -9.47 13.38
C ALA A 11 -68.97 -9.95 13.14
N ALA A 12 -68.64 -10.29 11.91
CA ALA A 12 -67.22 -10.57 11.49
C ALA A 12 -66.47 -9.26 11.39
N PHE A 13 -65.56 -9.02 12.35
CA PHE A 13 -64.60 -7.92 12.33
C PHE A 13 -63.35 -8.40 11.54
N SER A 14 -63.27 -8.03 10.27
CA SER A 14 -62.05 -8.20 9.45
C SER A 14 -61.00 -7.21 9.91
N ALA A 15 -60.11 -7.66 10.80
CA ALA A 15 -58.91 -6.91 11.14
C ALA A 15 -57.93 -6.94 9.93
N LEU A 16 -57.86 -5.86 9.17
CA LEU A 16 -56.76 -5.59 8.28
C LEU A 16 -55.48 -5.42 9.16
N ILE A 17 -54.68 -6.47 9.22
CA ILE A 17 -53.30 -6.35 9.72
C ILE A 17 -52.54 -5.61 8.63
N GLY A 18 -52.45 -4.28 8.77
CA GLY A 18 -51.49 -3.48 8.04
C GLY A 18 -50.10 -3.97 8.43
N ALA A 19 -49.43 -4.66 7.52
CA ALA A 19 -47.99 -4.90 7.63
C ALA A 19 -47.30 -3.54 7.62
N GLY A 20 -47.16 -2.92 8.81
CA GLY A 20 -46.28 -1.79 9.01
C GLY A 20 -44.89 -2.27 8.63
N ALA A 21 -44.33 -1.77 7.53
CA ALA A 21 -42.94 -1.90 7.23
C ALA A 21 -42.16 -1.38 8.46
N LEU A 22 -41.49 -2.29 9.17
CA LEU A 22 -40.54 -1.91 10.20
C LEU A 22 -39.58 -0.89 9.55
N PRO A 23 -39.25 0.23 10.22
CA PRO A 23 -38.24 1.12 9.71
C PRO A 23 -37.02 0.29 9.48
N ALA A 24 -36.47 0.31 8.25
CA ALA A 24 -35.23 -0.35 7.92
C ALA A 24 -34.21 0.13 8.95
N GLY A 25 -33.83 -0.74 9.90
CA GLY A 25 -32.86 -0.42 10.93
C GLY A 25 -31.62 0.14 10.22
N ALA A 26 -31.04 1.21 10.74
CA ALA A 26 -29.90 1.86 10.13
C ALA A 26 -28.84 0.78 9.81
N GLN A 27 -28.55 0.59 8.51
CA GLN A 27 -27.60 -0.44 8.08
C GLN A 27 -26.23 -0.06 8.58
N THR A 28 -25.74 -0.78 9.58
CA THR A 28 -24.45 -0.55 10.24
C THR A 28 -23.46 -1.60 9.77
N LEU A 29 -22.26 -1.17 9.38
CA LEU A 29 -21.12 -2.02 9.13
C LEU A 29 -20.16 -1.93 10.32
N ASN A 30 -19.81 -3.08 10.90
CA ASN A 30 -18.75 -3.20 11.88
C ASN A 30 -17.54 -3.81 11.18
N LEU A 31 -16.46 -3.06 11.05
CA LEU A 31 -15.23 -3.58 10.47
C LEU A 31 -14.05 -3.43 11.44
N ALA A 32 -13.07 -4.33 11.36
CA ALA A 32 -11.88 -4.26 12.18
C ALA A 32 -10.61 -4.34 11.33
N VAL A 33 -9.66 -3.45 11.65
CA VAL A 33 -8.36 -3.34 10.96
C VAL A 33 -7.21 -3.70 11.89
N GLY A 34 -6.16 -4.30 11.29
CA GLY A 34 -4.98 -4.76 12.01
C GLY A 34 -3.98 -3.66 12.35
N ALA A 35 -4.01 -2.53 11.67
CA ALA A 35 -3.08 -1.43 11.89
C ALA A 35 -3.79 -0.19 12.46
N PRO A 36 -3.24 0.44 13.52
CA PRO A 36 -3.86 1.61 14.12
C PRO A 36 -3.71 2.85 13.25
N VAL A 37 -4.73 3.71 13.29
CA VAL A 37 -4.71 5.06 12.72
C VAL A 37 -3.94 5.96 13.69
N THR A 38 -2.94 6.66 13.19
CA THR A 38 -2.06 7.50 14.01
C THR A 38 -2.45 8.98 13.99
N SER A 39 -3.20 9.43 12.99
CA SER A 39 -3.73 10.79 12.88
C SER A 39 -4.92 10.83 11.92
N LEU A 40 -5.86 11.75 12.19
CA LEU A 40 -6.95 12.12 11.28
C LEU A 40 -6.59 13.34 10.41
N ASP A 41 -5.47 14.02 10.68
CA ASP A 41 -4.94 15.04 9.76
C ASP A 41 -4.46 14.35 8.49
N PRO A 42 -5.11 14.61 7.32
CA PRO A 42 -4.85 13.88 6.10
C PRO A 42 -3.46 14.15 5.49
N HIS A 43 -2.71 15.11 6.04
CA HIS A 43 -1.37 15.46 5.56
C HIS A 43 -0.26 15.24 6.59
N TYR A 44 -0.57 14.65 7.77
CA TYR A 44 0.41 14.51 8.85
C TYR A 44 1.31 13.30 8.71
N HIS A 45 0.76 12.13 8.39
CA HIS A 45 1.53 10.89 8.40
C HIS A 45 1.14 9.97 7.23
N ALA A 46 2.00 9.89 6.23
CA ALA A 46 1.80 9.06 5.03
C ALA A 46 1.94 7.56 5.34
N LEU A 47 0.86 6.95 5.82
CA LEU A 47 0.72 5.52 6.14
C LEU A 47 -0.60 4.97 5.59
N SER A 48 -0.62 3.71 5.14
CA SER A 48 -1.82 3.06 4.59
C SER A 48 -3.07 3.15 5.47
N PRO A 49 -3.03 2.90 6.81
CA PRO A 49 -4.22 3.04 7.65
C PRO A 49 -4.73 4.49 7.72
N ASN A 50 -3.84 5.49 7.68
CA ASN A 50 -4.24 6.90 7.65
C ASN A 50 -4.86 7.28 6.30
N TYR A 51 -4.30 6.78 5.18
CA TYR A 51 -4.92 6.96 3.85
C TYR A 51 -6.33 6.36 3.78
N ALA A 52 -6.53 5.15 4.32
CA ALA A 52 -7.84 4.50 4.31
C ALA A 52 -8.92 5.33 5.01
N VAL A 53 -8.58 5.91 6.18
CA VAL A 53 -9.48 6.77 6.95
C VAL A 53 -9.67 8.13 6.27
N ALA A 54 -8.59 8.72 5.74
CA ALA A 54 -8.67 9.98 5.01
C ALA A 54 -9.58 9.87 3.79
N ASP A 55 -9.52 8.76 3.03
CA ASP A 55 -10.36 8.47 1.86
C ASP A 55 -11.86 8.27 2.19
N MET A 56 -12.21 8.06 3.46
CA MET A 56 -13.60 8.03 3.92
C MET A 56 -14.14 9.42 4.27
N LEU A 57 -13.27 10.34 4.67
CA LEU A 57 -13.65 11.69 5.13
C LEU A 57 -13.43 12.77 4.08
N PHE A 58 -12.41 12.62 3.25
CA PHE A 58 -11.95 13.61 2.28
C PHE A 58 -11.85 12.98 0.89
N ASP A 59 -11.73 13.81 -0.14
CA ASP A 59 -11.39 13.37 -1.49
C ASP A 59 -10.15 14.09 -2.00
N SER A 60 -9.43 13.44 -2.89
CA SER A 60 -8.31 13.97 -3.66
C SER A 60 -8.75 14.40 -5.07
N LEU A 61 -7.87 15.06 -5.83
CA LEU A 61 -8.20 15.46 -7.20
C LEU A 61 -8.39 14.25 -8.12
N THR A 62 -7.52 13.26 -7.99
CA THR A 62 -7.61 11.97 -8.67
C THR A 62 -7.74 10.87 -7.62
N ALA A 63 -8.15 9.67 -7.99
CA ALA A 63 -8.24 8.52 -7.09
C ALA A 63 -7.59 7.29 -7.72
N PHE A 64 -7.56 6.18 -6.99
CA PHE A 64 -7.10 4.90 -7.53
C PHE A 64 -8.25 3.87 -7.51
N ASP A 65 -8.42 3.16 -8.64
CA ASP A 65 -9.29 1.99 -8.67
C ASP A 65 -8.68 0.82 -7.87
N ALA A 66 -9.37 -0.31 -7.81
CA ALA A 66 -8.91 -1.49 -7.09
C ALA A 66 -7.58 -2.07 -7.65
N ARG A 67 -7.20 -1.71 -8.87
CA ARG A 67 -5.95 -2.11 -9.54
C ARG A 67 -4.86 -1.04 -9.47
N ALA A 68 -5.06 -0.02 -8.61
CA ALA A 68 -4.17 1.14 -8.46
C ALA A 68 -3.95 1.95 -9.75
N ARG A 69 -4.96 2.03 -10.64
CA ARG A 69 -4.95 2.90 -11.80
C ARG A 69 -5.61 4.22 -11.45
N VAL A 70 -5.01 5.31 -11.92
CA VAL A 70 -5.52 6.67 -11.67
C VAL A 70 -6.89 6.86 -12.32
N GLN A 71 -7.82 7.40 -11.55
CA GLN A 71 -9.20 7.68 -11.94
C GLN A 71 -9.59 9.12 -11.60
N PRO A 72 -10.55 9.73 -12.31
CA PRO A 72 -11.16 11.00 -11.92
C PRO A 72 -11.81 10.93 -10.52
N ARG A 73 -11.69 12.01 -9.73
CA ARG A 73 -12.38 12.17 -8.45
C ARG A 73 -12.96 13.59 -8.33
N LEU A 74 -12.30 14.51 -7.57
CA LEU A 74 -12.66 15.93 -7.55
C LEU A 74 -12.29 16.64 -8.87
N ALA A 75 -11.29 16.16 -9.59
CA ALA A 75 -11.07 16.55 -10.97
C ALA A 75 -11.77 15.55 -11.93
N GLU A 76 -12.52 16.08 -12.91
CA GLU A 76 -13.17 15.27 -13.95
C GLU A 76 -12.21 14.89 -15.06
N SER A 77 -11.22 15.75 -15.33
CA SER A 77 -10.21 15.53 -16.36
C SER A 77 -8.95 16.35 -16.11
N TRP A 78 -7.85 15.90 -16.71
CA TRP A 78 -6.58 16.61 -16.71
C TRP A 78 -5.81 16.37 -18.01
N LYS A 79 -4.95 17.32 -18.36
CA LYS A 79 -4.08 17.20 -19.52
C LYS A 79 -2.85 18.11 -19.37
N PRO A 80 -1.71 17.76 -19.96
CA PRO A 80 -0.63 18.70 -20.14
C PRO A 80 -1.06 19.78 -21.14
N VAL A 81 -0.80 21.05 -20.81
CA VAL A 81 -1.04 22.22 -21.69
C VAL A 81 0.26 22.93 -22.07
N GLY A 82 1.39 22.39 -21.62
CA GLY A 82 2.76 22.78 -21.89
C GLY A 82 3.70 21.70 -21.39
N GLU A 83 5.00 21.87 -21.63
CA GLU A 83 6.01 20.89 -21.20
C GLU A 83 6.02 20.68 -19.68
N ASN A 84 5.75 21.74 -18.92
CA ASN A 84 5.77 21.76 -17.45
C ASN A 84 4.49 22.35 -16.85
N VAL A 85 3.36 22.29 -17.56
CA VAL A 85 2.08 22.82 -17.09
C VAL A 85 0.98 21.79 -17.32
N TRP A 86 0.30 21.41 -16.25
CA TRP A 86 -0.88 20.57 -16.28
C TRP A 86 -2.12 21.40 -15.96
N GLU A 87 -3.22 21.21 -16.71
CA GLU A 87 -4.53 21.78 -16.44
C GLU A 87 -5.48 20.71 -15.94
N PHE A 88 -6.15 20.98 -14.81
CA PHE A 88 -7.19 20.14 -14.22
C PHE A 88 -8.52 20.86 -14.25
N LYS A 89 -9.57 20.17 -14.71
CA LYS A 89 -10.96 20.62 -14.64
C LYS A 89 -11.63 19.98 -13.42
N LEU A 90 -12.11 20.80 -12.52
CA LEU A 90 -12.73 20.36 -11.28
C LEU A 90 -14.21 20.04 -11.50
N ARG A 91 -14.72 19.10 -10.69
CA ARG A 91 -16.12 18.69 -10.69
C ARG A 91 -17.00 19.81 -10.14
N PRO A 92 -18.06 20.23 -10.87
CA PRO A 92 -18.99 21.25 -10.35
C PRO A 92 -19.90 20.69 -9.26
N ASN A 93 -20.48 21.57 -8.46
CA ASN A 93 -21.48 21.28 -7.41
C ASN A 93 -21.00 20.30 -6.33
N VAL A 94 -19.71 20.21 -6.08
CA VAL A 94 -19.17 19.49 -4.93
C VAL A 94 -19.20 20.40 -3.70
N THR A 95 -19.63 19.85 -2.57
CA THR A 95 -19.64 20.57 -1.28
C THR A 95 -18.88 19.80 -0.22
N PHE A 96 -18.24 20.55 0.67
CA PHE A 96 -17.70 20.00 1.91
C PHE A 96 -18.82 19.61 2.89
N HIS A 97 -18.48 18.86 3.92
CA HIS A 97 -19.44 18.40 4.94
C HIS A 97 -20.18 19.53 5.67
N ASN A 98 -19.61 20.72 5.71
CA ASN A 98 -20.20 21.94 6.28
C ASN A 98 -21.11 22.72 5.30
N GLY A 99 -21.13 22.32 4.02
CA GLY A 99 -21.92 22.95 2.96
C GLY A 99 -21.16 23.97 2.11
N ASN A 100 -19.90 24.31 2.43
CA ASN A 100 -19.06 25.16 1.59
C ASN A 100 -18.80 24.50 0.24
N ALA A 101 -18.76 25.30 -0.84
CA ALA A 101 -18.47 24.80 -2.18
C ALA A 101 -16.97 24.48 -2.33
N PHE A 102 -16.65 23.38 -2.98
CA PHE A 102 -15.28 23.04 -3.36
C PHE A 102 -14.89 23.81 -4.63
N THR A 103 -13.74 24.48 -4.61
CA THR A 103 -13.24 25.33 -5.69
C THR A 103 -11.72 25.18 -5.92
N ALA A 104 -11.20 25.84 -6.95
CA ALA A 104 -9.77 25.87 -7.25
C ALA A 104 -8.92 26.57 -6.16
N GLU A 105 -9.53 27.46 -5.36
CA GLU A 105 -8.85 28.08 -4.21
C GLU A 105 -8.51 27.05 -3.12
N ASP A 106 -9.39 26.08 -2.89
CA ASP A 106 -9.15 24.99 -1.95
C ASP A 106 -7.99 24.10 -2.39
N VAL A 107 -7.85 23.91 -3.69
CA VAL A 107 -6.70 23.20 -4.27
C VAL A 107 -5.41 23.97 -4.01
N ALA A 108 -5.39 25.26 -4.32
CA ALA A 108 -4.21 26.10 -4.11
C ALA A 108 -3.81 26.13 -2.62
N PHE A 109 -4.79 26.32 -1.73
CA PHE A 109 -4.61 26.27 -0.28
C PHE A 109 -4.02 24.93 0.17
N THR A 110 -4.62 23.81 -0.26
CA THR A 110 -4.20 22.48 0.14
C THR A 110 -2.75 22.19 -0.25
N ILE A 111 -2.39 22.48 -1.51
CA ILE A 111 -1.02 22.24 -2.01
C ILE A 111 0.01 23.10 -1.24
N ALA A 112 -0.32 24.34 -0.91
CA ALA A 112 0.55 25.20 -0.10
C ALA A 112 0.74 24.67 1.34
N ARG A 113 -0.31 24.08 1.93
CA ARG A 113 -0.27 23.52 3.30
C ARG A 113 0.60 22.27 3.40
N VAL A 114 0.48 21.35 2.45
CA VAL A 114 1.08 20.00 2.53
C VAL A 114 2.55 19.99 2.99
N PRO A 115 3.47 20.80 2.44
CA PRO A 115 4.87 20.80 2.86
C PRO A 115 5.12 21.48 4.22
N THR A 116 4.13 22.17 4.79
CA THR A 116 4.29 22.98 6.00
C THR A 116 3.80 22.31 7.28
N VAL A 117 3.22 21.09 7.20
CA VAL A 117 2.70 20.36 8.36
C VAL A 117 3.84 20.06 9.34
N PRO A 118 3.79 20.61 10.57
CA PRO A 118 4.90 20.50 11.51
C PRO A 118 5.00 19.09 12.10
N ASN A 119 6.21 18.66 12.46
CA ASN A 119 6.50 17.41 13.16
C ASN A 119 5.97 16.15 12.46
N SER A 120 5.73 16.20 11.14
CA SER A 120 5.27 15.06 10.37
C SER A 120 6.34 13.96 10.37
N PRO A 121 6.02 12.73 10.83
CA PRO A 121 6.98 11.62 10.83
C PRO A 121 7.20 11.03 9.42
N SER A 122 6.27 11.28 8.49
CA SER A 122 6.36 10.90 7.07
C SER A 122 5.55 11.88 6.25
N SER A 123 6.23 12.93 5.75
CA SER A 123 5.59 14.09 5.11
C SER A 123 5.03 13.78 3.73
N TYR A 124 3.84 14.29 3.46
CA TYR A 124 3.24 14.32 2.12
C TYR A 124 3.92 15.30 1.15
N GLY A 125 4.84 16.13 1.63
CA GLY A 125 5.64 17.04 0.79
C GLY A 125 6.39 16.35 -0.35
N ILE A 126 6.60 15.05 -0.26
CA ILE A 126 7.16 14.24 -1.37
C ILE A 126 6.28 14.29 -2.62
N TYR A 127 4.95 14.40 -2.48
CA TYR A 127 3.98 14.44 -3.58
C TYR A 127 3.80 15.85 -4.17
N THR A 128 4.20 16.91 -3.45
CA THR A 128 4.10 18.31 -3.92
C THR A 128 5.43 18.87 -4.41
N ARG A 129 6.55 18.18 -4.19
CA ARG A 129 7.92 18.67 -4.48
C ARG A 129 8.12 19.10 -5.93
N ALA A 130 7.46 18.45 -6.89
CA ALA A 130 7.55 18.80 -8.30
C ALA A 130 6.74 20.05 -8.65
N ILE A 131 5.80 20.47 -7.80
CA ILE A 131 4.93 21.62 -8.03
C ILE A 131 5.69 22.90 -7.65
N GLN A 132 5.87 23.78 -8.63
CA GLN A 132 6.49 25.09 -8.43
C GLN A 132 5.47 26.13 -7.98
N ARG A 133 4.29 26.15 -8.62
CA ARG A 133 3.16 27.00 -8.25
C ARG A 133 1.84 26.40 -8.74
N VAL A 134 0.78 26.79 -8.08
CA VAL A 134 -0.61 26.52 -8.48
C VAL A 134 -1.21 27.84 -8.98
N GLU A 135 -1.90 27.79 -10.12
CA GLU A 135 -2.57 28.93 -10.74
C GLU A 135 -4.07 28.65 -10.77
N VAL A 136 -4.84 29.46 -10.08
CA VAL A 136 -6.30 29.45 -10.14
C VAL A 136 -6.70 30.23 -11.39
N VAL A 137 -7.23 29.51 -12.39
CA VAL A 137 -7.67 30.10 -13.67
C VAL A 137 -9.11 30.62 -13.56
N ASP A 138 -9.97 29.81 -12.99
CA ASP A 138 -11.34 30.10 -12.63
C ASP A 138 -11.78 29.17 -11.49
N PRO A 139 -12.99 29.31 -10.90
CA PRO A 139 -13.41 28.49 -9.75
C PRO A 139 -13.36 26.97 -9.98
N LEU A 140 -13.40 26.50 -11.24
CA LEU A 140 -13.39 25.07 -11.60
C LEU A 140 -12.21 24.67 -12.48
N THR A 141 -11.18 25.53 -12.61
CA THR A 141 -9.99 25.25 -13.42
C THR A 141 -8.74 25.65 -12.69
N VAL A 142 -7.83 24.70 -12.50
CA VAL A 142 -6.54 24.93 -11.87
C VAL A 142 -5.41 24.46 -12.78
N ARG A 143 -4.29 25.20 -12.80
CA ARG A 143 -3.05 24.80 -13.46
C ARG A 143 -1.95 24.60 -12.45
N PHE A 144 -1.24 23.49 -12.62
CA PHE A 144 -0.02 23.18 -11.87
C PHE A 144 1.18 23.43 -12.77
N HIS A 145 2.08 24.31 -12.33
CA HIS A 145 3.37 24.53 -12.96
C HIS A 145 4.40 23.69 -12.22
N THR A 146 5.11 22.82 -12.93
CA THR A 146 6.07 21.88 -12.39
C THR A 146 7.52 22.26 -12.72
N ASN A 147 8.48 21.72 -11.97
CA ASN A 147 9.91 21.91 -12.19
C ASN A 147 10.41 21.04 -13.36
N GLY A 148 9.91 21.28 -14.58
CA GLY A 148 10.11 20.47 -15.78
C GLY A 148 8.94 19.50 -16.03
N ALA A 149 9.01 18.72 -17.12
CA ALA A 149 8.02 17.69 -17.43
C ALA A 149 7.87 16.71 -16.27
N TYR A 150 6.63 16.49 -15.80
CA TYR A 150 6.36 15.63 -14.64
C TYR A 150 5.10 14.75 -14.86
N PRO A 151 5.26 13.57 -15.47
CA PRO A 151 4.13 12.69 -15.78
C PRO A 151 3.42 12.10 -14.55
N LEU A 152 4.05 12.12 -13.38
CA LEU A 152 3.50 11.57 -12.15
C LEU A 152 2.52 12.51 -11.44
N LEU A 153 2.31 13.73 -11.91
CA LEU A 153 1.47 14.70 -11.21
C LEU A 153 0.06 14.18 -10.92
N PRO A 154 -0.67 13.53 -11.88
CA PRO A 154 -1.98 12.97 -11.57
C PRO A 154 -1.94 11.85 -10.52
N VAL A 155 -0.87 11.06 -10.48
CA VAL A 155 -0.65 10.00 -9.48
C VAL A 155 -0.43 10.61 -8.09
N ASP A 156 0.46 11.59 -7.99
CA ASP A 156 0.79 12.24 -6.72
C ASP A 156 -0.40 13.00 -6.12
N LEU A 157 -1.21 13.66 -6.97
CA LEU A 157 -2.43 14.36 -6.54
C LEU A 157 -3.53 13.42 -6.04
N GLY A 158 -3.47 12.13 -6.37
CA GLY A 158 -4.32 11.09 -5.79
C GLY A 158 -3.96 10.72 -4.34
N GLN A 159 -2.81 11.16 -3.84
CA GLN A 159 -2.39 10.95 -2.45
C GLN A 159 -2.72 12.13 -1.53
N ILE A 160 -3.22 13.23 -2.08
CA ILE A 160 -3.42 14.50 -1.35
C ILE A 160 -4.92 14.79 -1.26
N GLN A 161 -5.49 14.64 -0.08
CA GLN A 161 -6.88 14.97 0.20
C GLN A 161 -7.07 16.49 0.27
N MET A 162 -8.12 17.00 -0.38
CA MET A 162 -8.41 18.42 -0.44
C MET A 162 -9.09 18.93 0.83
N LEU A 163 -8.71 20.11 1.27
CA LEU A 163 -9.21 20.80 2.45
C LEU A 163 -9.97 22.06 2.06
N ASP A 164 -11.00 22.39 2.80
CA ASP A 164 -11.76 23.64 2.73
C ASP A 164 -10.89 24.82 3.23
N SER A 165 -10.53 25.73 2.35
CA SER A 165 -9.64 26.86 2.63
C SER A 165 -10.20 27.83 3.69
N GLU A 166 -11.52 27.96 3.76
CA GLU A 166 -12.19 28.82 4.76
C GLU A 166 -12.15 28.18 6.16
N THR A 167 -12.51 26.89 6.25
CA THR A 167 -12.56 26.16 7.53
C THR A 167 -11.18 25.85 8.09
N HIS A 168 -10.21 25.56 7.21
CA HIS A 168 -8.88 25.11 7.59
C HIS A 168 -7.80 26.20 7.45
N ALA A 169 -8.15 27.48 7.58
CA ALA A 169 -7.22 28.59 7.35
C ALA A 169 -5.90 28.50 8.15
N ASN A 170 -5.93 27.98 9.40
CA ASN A 170 -4.76 27.75 10.25
C ASN A 170 -4.90 26.42 11.01
N PRO A 171 -4.92 25.27 10.34
CA PRO A 171 -5.30 24.00 10.94
C PRO A 171 -4.16 23.41 11.76
N LEU A 172 -4.44 23.04 13.01
CA LEU A 172 -3.55 22.22 13.83
C LEU A 172 -3.92 20.74 13.71
N THR A 173 -2.94 19.85 13.70
CA THR A 173 -3.14 18.40 13.63
C THR A 173 -4.04 17.89 14.76
N GLU A 174 -3.95 18.45 15.95
CA GLU A 174 -4.78 18.12 17.11
C GLU A 174 -6.27 18.44 16.89
N GLU A 175 -6.59 19.45 16.09
CA GLU A 175 -7.99 19.80 15.77
C GLU A 175 -8.62 18.79 14.80
N PHE A 176 -7.83 18.19 13.90
CA PHE A 176 -8.30 17.02 13.12
C PHE A 176 -8.51 15.82 14.05
N ASN A 177 -7.55 15.53 14.94
CA ASN A 177 -7.62 14.40 15.85
C ASN A 177 -8.75 14.52 16.89
N SER A 178 -9.16 15.74 17.26
CA SER A 178 -10.35 15.97 18.08
C SER A 178 -11.67 15.86 17.30
N GLY A 179 -11.61 15.81 15.97
CA GLY A 179 -12.77 15.78 15.09
C GLY A 179 -13.28 17.13 14.64
N LYS A 180 -12.82 18.22 15.25
CA LYS A 180 -13.28 19.58 14.94
C LYS A 180 -13.05 19.95 13.46
N LEU A 181 -11.91 19.53 12.90
CA LEU A 181 -11.52 19.78 11.51
C LEU A 181 -11.61 18.53 10.60
N ALA A 182 -12.27 17.45 11.04
CA ALA A 182 -12.52 16.29 10.18
C ALA A 182 -13.66 16.57 9.17
N ILE A 183 -13.55 17.70 8.45
CA ILE A 183 -14.53 18.24 7.51
C ILE A 183 -13.94 18.15 6.10
N GLY A 184 -14.41 17.17 5.32
CA GLY A 184 -13.99 16.95 3.94
C GLY A 184 -15.17 16.91 2.99
N THR A 185 -14.94 16.41 1.79
CA THR A 185 -15.96 16.19 0.76
C THR A 185 -16.44 14.73 0.73
N GLY A 186 -15.82 13.85 1.52
CA GLY A 186 -15.86 12.40 1.41
C GLY A 186 -17.24 11.74 1.63
N PRO A 187 -17.31 10.42 1.35
CA PRO A 187 -18.57 9.65 1.40
C PRO A 187 -19.12 9.46 2.82
N PHE A 188 -18.33 9.69 3.84
CA PHE A 188 -18.74 9.61 5.25
C PHE A 188 -18.35 10.88 6.01
N ARG A 189 -19.09 11.13 7.10
CA ARG A 189 -18.80 12.16 8.11
C ARG A 189 -18.42 11.47 9.41
N MET A 190 -17.44 12.00 10.11
CA MET A 190 -17.04 11.46 11.41
C MET A 190 -18.04 11.82 12.50
N VAL A 191 -18.36 10.87 13.38
CA VAL A 191 -19.17 11.05 14.59
C VAL A 191 -18.28 11.13 15.82
N SER A 192 -17.35 10.16 15.95
CA SER A 192 -16.42 10.09 17.07
C SER A 192 -15.12 9.39 16.68
N TYR A 193 -14.04 9.74 17.36
CA TYR A 193 -12.74 9.08 17.27
C TYR A 193 -12.19 8.80 18.68
N ARG A 194 -11.84 7.55 18.92
CA ARG A 194 -11.06 7.11 20.09
C ARG A 194 -9.75 6.53 19.60
N SER A 195 -8.66 7.24 19.86
CA SER A 195 -7.33 6.84 19.40
C SER A 195 -6.98 5.42 19.86
N GLY A 196 -6.54 4.58 18.91
CA GLY A 196 -6.18 3.18 19.15
C GLY A 196 -7.34 2.22 19.41
N ASP A 197 -8.59 2.69 19.39
CA ASP A 197 -9.80 1.89 19.63
C ASP A 197 -10.71 1.87 18.39
N ARG A 198 -11.38 2.99 18.09
CA ARG A 198 -12.34 3.03 16.99
C ARG A 198 -12.62 4.43 16.45
N ILE A 199 -13.20 4.46 15.25
CA ILE A 199 -13.81 5.63 14.63
C ILE A 199 -15.24 5.27 14.25
N GLU A 200 -16.19 6.17 14.57
CA GLU A 200 -17.60 6.03 14.21
C GLU A 200 -17.94 7.02 13.10
N TYR A 201 -18.62 6.55 12.06
CA TYR A 201 -19.01 7.36 10.92
C TYR A 201 -20.51 7.27 10.65
N VAL A 202 -21.02 8.35 10.04
CA VAL A 202 -22.33 8.36 9.37
C VAL A 202 -22.13 8.69 7.89
N ARG A 203 -23.02 8.16 7.04
CA ARG A 203 -23.00 8.41 5.61
C ARG A 203 -23.22 9.89 5.30
N ASN A 204 -22.47 10.41 4.33
CA ASN A 204 -22.74 11.70 3.72
C ASN A 204 -23.78 11.52 2.60
N ASP A 205 -25.06 11.84 2.89
CA ASP A 205 -26.13 11.70 1.91
C ASP A 205 -26.06 12.70 0.75
N ALA A 206 -25.25 13.77 0.89
CA ALA A 206 -24.94 14.76 -0.14
C ALA A 206 -23.67 14.46 -0.93
N TYR A 207 -23.10 13.25 -0.79
CA TYR A 207 -21.89 12.86 -1.50
C TYR A 207 -22.09 12.93 -3.01
N PHE A 208 -21.13 13.52 -3.72
CA PHE A 208 -21.21 13.75 -5.18
C PHE A 208 -20.98 12.49 -6.01
N GLY A 209 -20.34 11.46 -5.46
CA GLY A 209 -20.09 10.17 -6.10
C GLY A 209 -21.14 9.12 -5.75
N ASP A 210 -20.82 7.84 -5.98
CA ASP A 210 -21.70 6.74 -5.63
C ASP A 210 -21.95 6.71 -4.12
N LYS A 211 -23.24 6.76 -3.75
CA LYS A 211 -23.66 6.77 -2.36
C LYS A 211 -23.28 5.45 -1.67
N PRO A 212 -22.51 5.46 -0.56
CA PRO A 212 -22.22 4.25 0.19
C PRO A 212 -23.49 3.53 0.66
N HIS A 213 -23.44 2.20 0.69
CA HIS A 213 -24.58 1.41 1.16
C HIS A 213 -24.88 1.64 2.65
N TRP A 214 -23.84 1.71 3.46
CA TRP A 214 -23.94 1.75 4.92
C TRP A 214 -24.31 3.15 5.44
N GLN A 215 -25.30 3.22 6.31
CA GLN A 215 -25.69 4.47 6.97
C GLN A 215 -24.76 4.81 8.15
N ARG A 216 -24.23 3.79 8.81
CA ARG A 216 -23.26 3.90 9.90
C ARG A 216 -22.13 2.92 9.69
N VAL A 217 -20.94 3.32 10.15
CA VAL A 217 -19.75 2.45 10.15
C VAL A 217 -19.05 2.57 11.49
N ASN A 218 -18.78 1.42 12.11
CA ASN A 218 -17.91 1.29 13.28
C ASN A 218 -16.59 0.70 12.78
N TYR A 219 -15.55 1.51 12.76
CA TYR A 219 -14.21 1.16 12.30
C TYR A 219 -13.33 0.86 13.51
N HIS A 220 -13.19 -0.42 13.88
CA HIS A 220 -12.43 -0.87 15.04
C HIS A 220 -10.97 -1.09 14.70
N MET A 221 -10.06 -0.78 15.62
CA MET A 221 -8.63 -1.05 15.53
C MET A 221 -8.28 -2.24 16.41
N ILE A 222 -8.26 -3.46 15.85
CA ILE A 222 -7.93 -4.70 16.57
C ILE A 222 -6.59 -5.22 16.06
N THR A 223 -5.51 -4.79 16.69
CA THR A 223 -4.12 -5.08 16.27
C THR A 223 -3.69 -6.52 16.53
N ASN A 224 -4.31 -7.20 17.50
CA ASN A 224 -4.02 -8.60 17.77
C ASN A 224 -4.74 -9.49 16.74
N ASP A 225 -3.98 -10.27 15.99
CA ASP A 225 -4.46 -11.13 14.90
C ASP A 225 -5.51 -12.14 15.36
N ALA A 226 -5.27 -12.85 16.47
CA ALA A 226 -6.19 -13.86 16.96
C ALA A 226 -7.51 -13.24 17.46
N ALA A 227 -7.44 -12.07 18.11
CA ALA A 227 -8.63 -11.34 18.57
C ALA A 227 -9.44 -10.82 17.36
N ARG A 228 -8.78 -10.33 16.31
CA ARG A 228 -9.43 -9.84 15.08
C ARG A 228 -10.15 -10.97 14.35
N THR A 229 -9.52 -12.13 14.19
CA THR A 229 -10.15 -13.32 13.60
C THR A 229 -11.31 -13.82 14.47
N ALA A 230 -11.16 -13.84 15.80
CA ALA A 230 -12.23 -14.24 16.72
C ALA A 230 -13.45 -13.32 16.64
N ALA A 231 -13.26 -11.99 16.56
CA ALA A 231 -14.33 -11.01 16.42
C ALA A 231 -15.15 -11.22 15.13
N LEU A 232 -14.50 -11.60 14.01
CA LEU A 232 -15.23 -11.96 12.79
C LEU A 232 -16.05 -13.25 12.98
N LEU A 233 -15.46 -14.28 13.59
CA LEU A 233 -16.10 -15.59 13.75
C LEU A 233 -17.25 -15.56 14.79
N SER A 234 -17.17 -14.70 15.82
CA SER A 234 -18.27 -14.48 16.78
C SER A 234 -19.40 -13.63 16.18
N GLY A 235 -19.12 -12.81 15.17
CA GLY A 235 -20.05 -11.87 14.57
C GLY A 235 -20.06 -10.49 15.25
N ASP A 236 -19.05 -10.20 16.07
CA ASP A 236 -18.86 -8.87 16.66
C ASP A 236 -18.46 -7.84 15.59
N VAL A 237 -17.77 -8.31 14.53
CA VAL A 237 -17.49 -7.53 13.32
C VAL A 237 -17.91 -8.30 12.08
N ASP A 238 -18.20 -7.56 11.02
CA ASP A 238 -18.68 -8.09 9.75
C ASP A 238 -17.55 -8.30 8.73
N PHE A 239 -16.42 -7.60 8.92
CA PHE A 239 -15.32 -7.52 7.98
C PHE A 239 -14.00 -7.29 8.71
N ILE A 240 -12.93 -7.96 8.27
CA ILE A 240 -11.56 -7.75 8.76
C ILE A 240 -10.57 -7.62 7.60
N ASP A 241 -9.53 -6.82 7.79
CA ASP A 241 -8.36 -6.77 6.93
C ASP A 241 -7.21 -7.62 7.49
N GLN A 242 -6.10 -7.66 6.74
CA GLN A 242 -4.83 -8.26 7.16
C GLN A 242 -5.03 -9.65 7.80
N VAL A 243 -5.76 -10.53 7.08
CA VAL A 243 -6.02 -11.90 7.54
C VAL A 243 -4.68 -12.61 7.83
N PRO A 244 -4.48 -13.14 9.06
CA PRO A 244 -3.26 -13.87 9.39
C PRO A 244 -3.09 -15.10 8.51
N THR A 245 -1.88 -15.38 8.01
CA THR A 245 -1.63 -16.54 7.14
C THR A 245 -2.05 -17.85 7.78
N SER A 246 -1.81 -18.01 9.10
CA SER A 246 -2.23 -19.19 9.88
C SER A 246 -3.75 -19.44 9.87
N ASP A 247 -4.55 -18.43 9.61
CA ASP A 247 -6.01 -18.51 9.67
C ASP A 247 -6.66 -18.66 8.29
N ILE A 248 -5.92 -18.42 7.19
CA ILE A 248 -6.45 -18.45 5.82
C ILE A 248 -7.16 -19.77 5.51
N THR A 249 -6.50 -20.90 5.75
CA THR A 249 -7.07 -22.23 5.47
C THR A 249 -8.33 -22.48 6.30
N LYS A 250 -8.32 -22.11 7.57
CA LYS A 250 -9.47 -22.23 8.48
C LYS A 250 -10.64 -21.37 8.00
N LEU A 251 -10.40 -20.09 7.71
CA LEU A 251 -11.44 -19.17 7.27
C LEU A 251 -12.00 -19.54 5.89
N ARG A 252 -11.18 -20.05 4.97
CA ARG A 252 -11.64 -20.53 3.66
C ARG A 252 -12.57 -21.73 3.77
N GLY A 253 -12.41 -22.57 4.80
CA GLY A 253 -13.28 -23.72 5.10
C GLY A 253 -14.55 -23.37 5.89
N ASP A 254 -14.65 -22.19 6.51
CA ASP A 254 -15.79 -21.80 7.34
C ASP A 254 -16.97 -21.31 6.49
N GLN A 255 -18.14 -21.97 6.65
CA GLN A 255 -19.35 -21.66 5.88
C GLN A 255 -19.94 -20.26 6.17
N ARG A 256 -19.56 -19.62 7.28
CA ARG A 256 -20.10 -18.33 7.72
C ARG A 256 -19.36 -17.14 7.12
N VAL A 257 -18.16 -17.37 6.61
CA VAL A 257 -17.26 -16.32 6.11
C VAL A 257 -16.82 -16.59 4.68
N GLN A 258 -16.25 -15.59 4.06
CA GLN A 258 -15.58 -15.68 2.76
C GLN A 258 -14.40 -14.75 2.71
N LEU A 259 -13.43 -15.06 1.84
CA LEU A 259 -12.24 -14.25 1.62
C LEU A 259 -12.38 -13.40 0.35
N SER A 260 -11.77 -12.22 0.38
CA SER A 260 -11.54 -11.35 -0.77
C SER A 260 -10.04 -11.14 -0.90
N GLU A 261 -9.46 -11.42 -2.08
CA GLU A 261 -8.02 -11.47 -2.27
C GLU A 261 -7.60 -10.68 -3.52
N ALA A 262 -6.50 -9.94 -3.44
CA ALA A 262 -5.85 -9.30 -4.58
C ALA A 262 -4.34 -9.49 -4.50
N ASP A 263 -3.67 -9.54 -5.68
CA ASP A 263 -2.23 -9.36 -5.73
C ASP A 263 -1.93 -7.92 -5.32
N GLY A 264 -1.14 -7.77 -4.26
CA GLY A 264 -0.77 -6.47 -3.73
C GLY A 264 0.35 -5.80 -4.52
N LEU A 265 0.73 -4.61 -4.08
CA LEU A 265 1.85 -3.85 -4.64
C LEU A 265 3.08 -3.85 -3.70
N ARG A 266 3.08 -4.72 -2.69
CA ARG A 266 4.21 -4.84 -1.75
C ARG A 266 5.15 -5.95 -2.20
N LEU A 267 6.32 -5.53 -2.72
CA LEU A 267 7.44 -6.42 -3.00
C LEU A 267 8.21 -6.73 -1.70
N ILE A 268 8.49 -8.01 -1.45
CA ILE A 268 9.47 -8.48 -0.47
C ILE A 268 10.70 -8.95 -1.24
N PHE A 269 11.89 -8.47 -0.85
CA PHE A 269 13.13 -8.69 -1.58
C PHE A 269 14.36 -8.71 -0.67
N LEU A 270 15.49 -9.16 -1.18
CA LEU A 270 16.78 -9.00 -0.52
C LEU A 270 17.53 -7.83 -1.15
N ALA A 271 17.98 -6.90 -0.31
CA ALA A 271 19.00 -5.92 -0.65
C ALA A 271 20.38 -6.48 -0.25
N LEU A 272 21.33 -6.33 -1.14
CA LEU A 272 22.71 -6.80 -0.96
C LEU A 272 23.66 -5.61 -0.91
N ASP A 273 24.77 -5.74 -0.20
CA ASP A 273 25.78 -4.70 -0.09
C ASP A 273 26.58 -4.54 -1.41
N HIS A 274 26.41 -3.40 -2.05
CA HIS A 274 27.22 -2.97 -3.19
C HIS A 274 28.20 -1.83 -2.79
N ALA A 275 28.10 -1.31 -1.56
CA ALA A 275 28.82 -0.12 -1.11
C ALA A 275 30.30 -0.39 -0.85
N HIS A 276 30.58 -1.45 -0.10
CA HIS A 276 31.94 -1.73 0.36
C HIS A 276 32.77 -2.36 -0.76
N GLU A 277 33.89 -1.74 -1.08
CA GLU A 277 34.85 -2.28 -2.07
C GLU A 277 35.77 -3.36 -1.45
N GLY A 278 36.16 -3.15 -0.19
CA GLY A 278 36.91 -4.09 0.62
C GLY A 278 36.01 -5.11 1.32
N ASN A 279 36.25 -5.35 2.61
CA ASN A 279 35.43 -6.28 3.38
C ASN A 279 34.00 -5.76 3.54
N SER A 280 33.01 -6.58 3.16
CA SER A 280 31.61 -6.33 3.48
C SER A 280 31.33 -6.73 4.93
N PRO A 281 30.52 -5.98 5.68
CA PRO A 281 30.15 -6.33 7.04
C PRO A 281 29.56 -7.75 7.12
N LEU A 282 29.84 -8.49 8.20
CA LEU A 282 29.23 -9.80 8.44
C LEU A 282 29.46 -10.86 7.33
N ILE A 283 30.51 -10.66 6.49
CA ILE A 283 30.99 -11.65 5.51
C ILE A 283 32.44 -12.01 5.84
N THR A 284 32.73 -13.31 5.87
CA THR A 284 34.08 -13.86 6.11
C THR A 284 34.31 -15.09 5.26
N ASP A 285 35.55 -15.56 5.19
CA ASP A 285 35.85 -16.90 4.71
C ASP A 285 35.30 -17.99 5.67
N ASN A 286 35.49 -19.24 5.31
CA ASN A 286 35.00 -20.35 6.11
C ASN A 286 35.71 -20.53 7.47
N ASP A 287 36.84 -19.89 7.68
CA ASP A 287 37.61 -19.88 8.92
C ASP A 287 37.28 -18.65 9.79
N GLY A 288 36.47 -17.73 9.31
CA GLY A 288 36.05 -16.50 10.00
C GLY A 288 36.98 -15.33 9.76
N LYS A 289 37.89 -15.40 8.79
CA LYS A 289 38.78 -14.30 8.42
C LYS A 289 38.14 -13.38 7.37
N PRO A 290 38.45 -12.08 7.36
CA PRO A 290 38.02 -11.17 6.30
C PRO A 290 38.48 -11.64 4.93
N LEU A 291 37.60 -11.51 3.90
CA LEU A 291 37.91 -11.91 2.52
C LEU A 291 38.86 -10.91 1.80
N GLY A 292 38.98 -9.70 2.28
CA GLY A 292 39.76 -8.62 1.63
C GLY A 292 38.98 -7.92 0.49
N HIS A 293 37.83 -8.42 0.11
CA HIS A 293 36.94 -7.85 -0.90
C HIS A 293 35.48 -8.25 -0.63
N ASN A 294 34.56 -7.57 -1.28
CA ASN A 294 33.12 -7.83 -1.15
C ASN A 294 32.63 -8.78 -2.25
N PRO A 295 32.28 -10.05 -1.93
CA PRO A 295 31.80 -10.99 -2.92
C PRO A 295 30.46 -10.59 -3.56
N LEU A 296 29.66 -9.75 -2.88
CA LEU A 296 28.34 -9.33 -3.37
C LEU A 296 28.44 -8.31 -4.51
N ARG A 297 29.61 -7.73 -4.77
CA ARG A 297 29.85 -6.88 -5.96
C ARG A 297 29.97 -7.69 -7.25
N ASP A 298 30.25 -8.98 -7.17
CA ASP A 298 30.24 -9.87 -8.34
C ASP A 298 28.82 -10.31 -8.67
N VAL A 299 28.34 -9.96 -9.87
CA VAL A 299 27.00 -10.32 -10.34
C VAL A 299 26.77 -11.83 -10.37
N ARG A 300 27.84 -12.63 -10.59
CA ARG A 300 27.75 -14.10 -10.59
C ARG A 300 27.39 -14.63 -9.20
N VAL A 301 27.94 -14.02 -8.14
CA VAL A 301 27.59 -14.34 -6.74
C VAL A 301 26.13 -13.95 -6.46
N ARG A 302 25.71 -12.73 -6.79
CA ARG A 302 24.32 -12.28 -6.58
C ARG A 302 23.34 -13.18 -7.34
N ARG A 303 23.68 -13.56 -8.57
CA ARG A 303 22.85 -14.45 -9.38
C ARG A 303 22.77 -15.85 -8.77
N ALA A 304 23.87 -16.38 -8.24
CA ALA A 304 23.89 -17.67 -7.55
C ALA A 304 22.99 -17.66 -6.31
N LEU A 305 23.08 -16.62 -5.49
CA LEU A 305 22.21 -16.43 -4.32
C LEU A 305 20.73 -16.36 -4.72
N SER A 306 20.39 -15.69 -5.82
CA SER A 306 19.03 -15.61 -6.34
C SER A 306 18.52 -16.95 -6.88
N MET A 307 19.35 -17.69 -7.63
CA MET A 307 19.00 -18.99 -8.23
C MET A 307 18.76 -20.09 -7.19
N ALA A 308 19.39 -19.98 -6.01
CA ALA A 308 19.20 -20.93 -4.92
C ALA A 308 17.83 -20.81 -4.24
N ILE A 309 17.12 -19.68 -4.41
CA ILE A 309 15.87 -19.40 -3.68
C ILE A 309 14.68 -20.06 -4.38
N ASP A 310 14.04 -20.99 -3.68
CA ASP A 310 12.76 -21.58 -4.07
C ASP A 310 11.61 -20.67 -3.64
N ARG A 311 11.27 -19.74 -4.53
CA ARG A 311 10.20 -18.74 -4.29
C ARG A 311 8.83 -19.39 -4.19
N GLN A 312 8.60 -20.48 -4.94
CA GLN A 312 7.34 -21.21 -4.87
C GLN A 312 7.19 -21.91 -3.50
N ALA A 313 8.24 -22.56 -3.00
CA ALA A 313 8.20 -23.16 -1.66
C ALA A 313 8.01 -22.11 -0.54
N ILE A 314 8.56 -20.91 -0.69
CA ILE A 314 8.27 -19.79 0.23
C ILE A 314 6.79 -19.44 0.17
N THR A 315 6.23 -19.26 -1.02
CA THR A 315 4.80 -18.96 -1.19
C THR A 315 3.91 -20.04 -0.57
N ASP A 316 4.18 -21.32 -0.86
CA ASP A 316 3.29 -22.41 -0.46
C ASP A 316 3.40 -22.75 1.03
N ARG A 317 4.63 -22.74 1.59
CA ARG A 317 4.91 -23.29 2.94
C ARG A 317 5.17 -22.22 3.99
N VAL A 318 5.67 -21.06 3.61
CA VAL A 318 5.94 -19.96 4.55
C VAL A 318 4.79 -18.97 4.54
N MET A 319 4.29 -18.63 3.34
CA MET A 319 3.23 -17.64 3.15
C MET A 319 1.81 -18.24 3.08
N GLU A 320 1.71 -19.59 3.07
CA GLU A 320 0.41 -20.31 3.00
C GLU A 320 -0.48 -19.84 1.83
N GLY A 321 0.15 -19.53 0.70
CA GLY A 321 -0.51 -19.02 -0.50
C GLY A 321 -0.78 -17.50 -0.52
N ALA A 322 -0.43 -16.78 0.55
CA ALA A 322 -0.64 -15.32 0.67
C ALA A 322 0.43 -14.49 -0.05
N SER A 323 0.99 -15.00 -1.13
CA SER A 323 1.96 -14.27 -1.95
C SER A 323 1.99 -14.78 -3.38
N LEU A 324 2.60 -13.98 -4.28
CA LEU A 324 2.92 -14.34 -5.67
C LEU A 324 4.44 -14.37 -5.82
N PRO A 325 5.06 -15.50 -6.18
CA PRO A 325 6.50 -15.56 -6.43
C PRO A 325 6.92 -14.49 -7.46
N SER A 326 7.98 -13.73 -7.19
CA SER A 326 8.39 -12.66 -8.09
C SER A 326 9.87 -12.66 -8.43
N ALA A 327 10.18 -12.28 -9.68
CA ALA A 327 11.52 -11.97 -10.19
C ALA A 327 11.61 -10.53 -10.70
N GLN A 328 10.62 -9.68 -10.36
CA GLN A 328 10.53 -8.29 -10.78
C GLN A 328 9.92 -7.40 -9.68
N LEU A 329 9.81 -6.09 -9.94
CA LEU A 329 9.43 -5.08 -8.93
C LEU A 329 7.93 -5.07 -8.59
N LEU A 330 7.08 -5.44 -9.55
CA LEU A 330 5.63 -5.32 -9.48
C LEU A 330 4.94 -6.59 -9.98
N PRO A 331 3.65 -6.81 -9.67
CA PRO A 331 2.89 -7.89 -10.28
C PRO A 331 2.81 -7.73 -11.81
N PRO A 332 2.69 -8.82 -12.58
CA PRO A 332 2.75 -8.79 -14.06
C PRO A 332 1.68 -7.91 -14.73
N THR A 333 0.59 -7.61 -14.03
CA THR A 333 -0.53 -6.79 -14.53
C THR A 333 -0.35 -5.30 -14.32
N ALA A 334 0.70 -4.86 -13.60
CA ALA A 334 0.97 -3.46 -13.32
C ALA A 334 1.57 -2.75 -14.55
N PHE A 335 1.38 -1.42 -14.62
CA PHE A 335 2.02 -0.60 -15.63
C PHE A 335 3.55 -0.70 -15.56
N GLY A 336 4.22 -0.88 -16.69
CA GLY A 336 5.68 -1.00 -16.76
C GLY A 336 6.26 -2.30 -16.14
N ALA A 337 5.42 -3.27 -15.79
CA ALA A 337 5.87 -4.60 -15.40
C ALA A 337 6.48 -5.35 -16.60
N LEU A 338 7.25 -6.41 -16.30
CA LEU A 338 7.87 -7.31 -17.28
C LEU A 338 7.04 -8.61 -17.35
N PRO A 339 6.05 -8.72 -18.25
CA PRO A 339 5.09 -9.84 -18.21
C PRO A 339 5.74 -11.20 -18.40
N ASP A 340 6.84 -11.27 -19.16
CA ASP A 340 7.57 -12.52 -19.45
C ASP A 340 8.59 -12.87 -18.36
N ARG A 341 8.87 -11.97 -17.42
CA ARG A 341 9.84 -12.18 -16.34
C ARG A 341 9.17 -12.82 -15.13
N GLN A 342 9.12 -14.15 -15.14
CA GLN A 342 8.57 -14.92 -14.05
C GLN A 342 9.67 -15.46 -13.11
N ALA A 343 9.29 -15.80 -11.88
CA ALA A 343 10.14 -16.50 -10.95
C ALA A 343 10.40 -17.91 -11.48
N GLY A 344 11.63 -18.17 -11.90
CA GLY A 344 12.05 -19.49 -12.36
C GLY A 344 12.09 -20.53 -11.23
N ARG A 345 12.20 -21.80 -11.59
CA ARG A 345 12.49 -22.86 -10.61
C ARG A 345 13.88 -22.65 -10.00
N PRO A 346 14.10 -23.06 -8.73
CA PRO A 346 15.42 -22.99 -8.13
C PRO A 346 16.40 -23.89 -8.88
N ASP A 347 17.64 -23.42 -9.06
CA ASP A 347 18.74 -24.17 -9.63
C ASP A 347 19.96 -24.16 -8.70
N PRO A 348 19.99 -25.01 -7.65
CA PRO A 348 21.10 -25.05 -6.71
C PRO A 348 22.41 -25.50 -7.37
N GLU A 349 22.36 -26.38 -8.38
CA GLU A 349 23.55 -26.85 -9.10
C GLU A 349 24.17 -25.74 -9.97
N GLY A 350 23.33 -24.98 -10.69
CA GLY A 350 23.75 -23.78 -11.41
C GLY A 350 24.33 -22.72 -10.48
N ALA A 351 23.72 -22.54 -9.31
CA ALA A 351 24.23 -21.63 -8.30
C ALA A 351 25.62 -22.01 -7.80
N ARG A 352 25.88 -23.31 -7.52
CA ARG A 352 27.22 -23.77 -7.13
C ARG A 352 28.26 -23.57 -8.26
N ARG A 353 27.89 -23.83 -9.53
CA ARG A 353 28.77 -23.55 -10.67
C ARG A 353 29.14 -22.07 -10.78
N LEU A 354 28.16 -21.15 -10.58
CA LEU A 354 28.43 -19.73 -10.61
C LEU A 354 29.32 -19.27 -9.45
N LEU A 355 29.10 -19.82 -8.23
CA LEU A 355 29.99 -19.54 -7.08
C LEU A 355 31.40 -20.00 -7.35
N ALA A 356 31.60 -21.22 -7.87
CA ALA A 356 32.91 -21.71 -8.23
C ALA A 356 33.60 -20.88 -9.31
N ALA A 357 32.86 -20.48 -10.37
CA ALA A 357 33.34 -19.57 -11.41
C ALA A 357 33.67 -18.16 -10.90
N ALA A 358 33.02 -17.74 -9.84
CA ALA A 358 33.32 -16.45 -9.15
C ALA A 358 34.49 -16.54 -8.16
N GLY A 359 35.11 -17.73 -7.98
CA GLY A 359 36.24 -17.93 -7.08
C GLY A 359 35.87 -18.50 -5.70
N TYR A 360 34.62 -18.90 -5.49
CA TYR A 360 34.12 -19.43 -4.21
C TYR A 360 33.62 -20.88 -4.30
N PRO A 361 34.48 -21.87 -4.72
CA PRO A 361 34.04 -23.26 -4.85
C PRO A 361 33.65 -23.90 -3.50
N GLN A 362 34.17 -23.37 -2.39
CA GLN A 362 33.83 -23.81 -1.02
C GLN A 362 32.84 -22.84 -0.32
N GLY A 363 32.30 -21.87 -1.07
CA GLY A 363 31.47 -20.80 -0.51
C GLY A 363 32.20 -19.85 0.44
N PHE A 364 31.44 -19.19 1.29
CA PHE A 364 31.92 -18.27 2.32
C PHE A 364 30.85 -18.17 3.43
N ARG A 365 31.15 -17.43 4.53
CA ARG A 365 30.17 -17.14 5.57
C ARG A 365 29.49 -15.81 5.32
N ILE A 366 28.17 -15.75 5.53
CA ILE A 366 27.37 -14.52 5.46
C ILE A 366 26.31 -14.53 6.56
N GLN A 367 25.96 -13.34 7.04
CA GLN A 367 24.77 -13.17 7.88
C GLN A 367 23.65 -12.55 7.05
N LEU A 368 22.49 -13.22 7.03
CA LEU A 368 21.25 -12.72 6.47
C LEU A 368 20.42 -12.08 7.59
N ASN A 369 20.14 -10.80 7.46
CA ASN A 369 19.41 -10.01 8.43
C ASN A 369 18.01 -9.67 7.93
N GLY A 370 17.05 -9.51 8.84
CA GLY A 370 15.71 -9.05 8.51
C GLY A 370 14.93 -8.57 9.73
N PRO A 371 13.81 -7.89 9.54
CA PRO A 371 12.89 -7.63 10.65
C PRO A 371 12.19 -8.92 11.10
N ASN A 372 11.55 -8.86 12.28
CA ASN A 372 10.72 -9.95 12.81
C ASN A 372 9.34 -9.47 13.29
N ASP A 373 9.01 -8.22 12.99
CA ASP A 373 7.78 -7.54 13.41
C ASP A 373 7.25 -6.52 12.37
N ARG A 374 7.70 -6.63 11.11
CA ARG A 374 7.37 -5.63 10.08
C ARG A 374 6.55 -6.16 8.91
N TYR A 375 6.93 -7.31 8.38
CA TYR A 375 6.30 -7.93 7.22
C TYR A 375 5.72 -9.28 7.59
N MET A 376 4.70 -9.69 6.87
CA MET A 376 4.08 -11.01 7.05
C MET A 376 5.14 -12.12 6.97
N ASN A 377 5.28 -12.89 8.04
CA ASN A 377 6.22 -14.02 8.17
C ASN A 377 7.71 -13.70 7.89
N ASP A 378 8.15 -12.46 8.05
CA ASP A 378 9.51 -12.01 7.73
C ASP A 378 10.61 -12.86 8.37
N ALA A 379 10.54 -13.17 9.66
CA ALA A 379 11.48 -14.04 10.34
C ALA A 379 11.51 -15.46 9.75
N ARG A 380 10.36 -16.02 9.37
CA ARG A 380 10.27 -17.35 8.72
C ARG A 380 10.86 -17.35 7.32
N ILE A 381 10.70 -16.25 6.57
CA ILE A 381 11.24 -16.08 5.21
C ILE A 381 12.77 -16.07 5.25
N ILE A 382 13.41 -15.30 6.14
CA ILE A 382 14.87 -15.25 6.25
C ILE A 382 15.44 -16.62 6.67
N GLN A 383 14.78 -17.33 7.57
CA GLN A 383 15.18 -18.69 7.97
C GLN A 383 15.13 -19.66 6.78
N ALA A 384 14.07 -19.63 5.98
CA ALA A 384 13.94 -20.46 4.79
C ALA A 384 15.05 -20.15 3.76
N ILE A 385 15.32 -18.87 3.48
CA ILE A 385 16.36 -18.43 2.55
C ILE A 385 17.75 -18.84 3.07
N GLY A 386 18.04 -18.66 4.37
CA GLY A 386 19.30 -19.06 4.98
C GLY A 386 19.60 -20.56 4.79
N GLN A 387 18.58 -21.41 4.95
CA GLN A 387 18.70 -22.84 4.68
C GLN A 387 18.98 -23.12 3.18
N MET A 388 18.33 -22.41 2.27
CA MET A 388 18.54 -22.57 0.82
C MET A 388 19.95 -22.17 0.42
N TRP A 389 20.49 -21.07 0.95
CA TRP A 389 21.87 -20.64 0.71
C TRP A 389 22.89 -21.61 1.30
N THR A 390 22.61 -22.18 2.47
CA THR A 390 23.47 -23.19 3.07
C THR A 390 23.60 -24.45 2.17
N ARG A 391 22.54 -24.84 1.47
CA ARG A 391 22.55 -25.97 0.53
C ARG A 391 23.47 -25.77 -0.68
N ILE A 392 23.77 -24.54 -1.05
CA ILE A 392 24.70 -24.22 -2.15
C ILE A 392 26.13 -23.95 -1.68
N GLY A 393 26.43 -24.16 -0.39
CA GLY A 393 27.78 -24.00 0.19
C GLY A 393 28.00 -22.65 0.90
N ILE A 394 27.03 -21.74 0.95
CA ILE A 394 27.14 -20.48 1.66
C ILE A 394 26.75 -20.70 3.13
N ARG A 395 27.71 -20.60 4.06
CA ARG A 395 27.44 -20.75 5.51
C ARG A 395 26.67 -19.55 6.03
N THR A 396 25.36 -19.67 6.10
CA THR A 396 24.45 -18.56 6.38
C THR A 396 24.02 -18.54 7.84
N ALA A 397 24.41 -17.51 8.60
CA ALA A 397 23.79 -17.15 9.86
C ALA A 397 22.54 -16.29 9.59
N VAL A 398 21.50 -16.44 10.40
CA VAL A 398 20.24 -15.69 10.23
C VAL A 398 19.93 -14.93 11.49
N GLU A 399 19.67 -13.62 11.38
CA GLU A 399 19.32 -12.76 12.49
C GLU A 399 18.03 -11.97 12.19
N GLY A 400 16.96 -12.27 12.94
CA GLY A 400 15.72 -11.47 12.97
C GLY A 400 15.77 -10.43 14.08
N GLN A 401 15.42 -9.17 13.79
CA GLN A 401 15.48 -8.05 14.73
C GLN A 401 14.19 -7.24 14.68
N PRO A 402 13.79 -6.54 15.78
CA PRO A 402 12.74 -5.54 15.70
C PRO A 402 13.05 -4.47 14.64
N TRP A 403 12.03 -4.05 13.89
CA TRP A 403 12.16 -3.10 12.78
C TRP A 403 12.96 -1.84 13.15
N ALA A 404 12.69 -1.26 14.32
CA ALA A 404 13.35 -0.04 14.76
C ALA A 404 14.88 -0.20 14.87
N THR A 405 15.35 -1.36 15.33
CA THR A 405 16.78 -1.70 15.39
C THR A 405 17.35 -1.99 14.01
N PHE A 406 16.65 -2.84 13.26
CA PHE A 406 17.06 -3.29 11.93
C PHE A 406 17.24 -2.11 10.96
N VAL A 407 16.24 -1.22 10.87
CA VAL A 407 16.27 -0.11 9.90
C VAL A 407 17.40 0.87 10.15
N GLY A 408 17.76 1.11 11.41
CA GLY A 408 18.90 1.94 11.79
C GLY A 408 20.24 1.34 11.35
N ARG A 409 20.46 0.05 11.61
CA ARG A 409 21.67 -0.68 11.18
C ARG A 409 21.81 -0.71 9.66
N ALA A 410 20.71 -1.02 8.97
CA ALA A 410 20.67 -1.01 7.50
C ALA A 410 20.98 0.36 6.90
N GLY A 411 20.48 1.44 7.53
CA GLY A 411 20.76 2.82 7.12
C GLY A 411 22.23 3.22 7.28
N ARG A 412 22.90 2.71 8.32
CA ARG A 412 24.33 2.94 8.58
C ARG A 412 25.26 1.98 7.82
N GLN A 413 24.75 1.15 6.92
CA GLN A 413 25.53 0.19 6.10
C GLN A 413 26.24 -0.90 6.94
N GLU A 414 25.66 -1.31 8.07
CA GLU A 414 26.23 -2.34 8.97
C GLU A 414 25.87 -3.77 8.55
N LEU A 415 25.02 -3.93 7.52
CA LEU A 415 24.45 -5.21 7.09
C LEU A 415 24.77 -5.48 5.62
N SER A 416 25.13 -6.71 5.27
CA SER A 416 25.51 -7.11 3.91
C SER A 416 24.38 -7.73 3.11
N ALA A 417 23.50 -8.49 3.76
CA ALA A 417 22.33 -9.10 3.14
C ALA A 417 21.11 -8.86 4.02
N MET A 418 20.06 -8.27 3.45
CA MET A 418 18.93 -7.71 4.18
C MET A 418 17.61 -8.09 3.53
N LEU A 419 16.66 -8.67 4.30
CA LEU A 419 15.27 -8.78 3.85
C LEU A 419 14.56 -7.46 4.12
N VAL A 420 13.97 -6.89 3.09
CA VAL A 420 13.18 -5.66 3.16
C VAL A 420 11.94 -5.77 2.27
N GLY A 421 10.95 -4.92 2.50
CA GLY A 421 9.77 -4.79 1.67
C GLY A 421 9.57 -3.36 1.19
N TRP A 422 8.95 -3.22 0.04
CA TRP A 422 8.55 -1.94 -0.53
C TRP A 422 7.10 -2.00 -1.02
N GLY A 423 6.26 -1.18 -0.44
CA GLY A 423 4.90 -0.94 -0.94
C GLY A 423 4.87 0.29 -1.83
N THR A 424 4.16 0.22 -2.93
CA THR A 424 3.84 1.38 -3.76
C THR A 424 2.34 1.51 -3.89
N SER A 425 1.83 2.74 -3.89
CA SER A 425 0.40 3.03 -4.12
C SER A 425 0.09 3.33 -5.59
N SER A 426 1.11 3.59 -6.40
CA SER A 426 0.95 4.08 -7.77
C SER A 426 0.82 3.01 -8.84
N GLY A 427 0.97 1.72 -8.50
CA GLY A 427 0.87 0.64 -9.49
C GLY A 427 1.90 0.68 -10.62
N GLU A 428 3.00 1.43 -10.48
CA GLU A 428 4.05 1.57 -11.48
C GLU A 428 5.47 1.48 -10.89
N PRO A 429 6.51 1.15 -11.69
CA PRO A 429 7.85 0.86 -11.17
C PRO A 429 8.67 2.11 -10.83
N THR A 430 8.19 3.30 -11.11
CA THR A 430 8.93 4.56 -10.84
C THR A 430 9.33 4.66 -9.36
N SER A 431 8.40 4.38 -8.45
CA SER A 431 8.66 4.45 -7.01
C SER A 431 9.77 3.49 -6.56
N PRO A 432 9.72 2.17 -6.81
CA PRO A 432 10.80 1.26 -6.45
C PRO A 432 12.10 1.52 -7.21
N LEU A 433 12.06 1.86 -8.51
CA LEU A 433 13.27 2.20 -9.26
C LEU A 433 13.99 3.40 -8.64
N ARG A 434 13.26 4.49 -8.41
CA ARG A 434 13.83 5.74 -7.86
C ARG A 434 14.33 5.58 -6.43
N SER A 435 13.58 4.84 -5.59
CA SER A 435 13.86 4.77 -4.15
C SER A 435 14.85 3.68 -3.78
N LEU A 436 14.82 2.51 -4.47
CA LEU A 436 15.55 1.32 -4.08
C LEU A 436 16.78 1.05 -4.95
N LEU A 437 16.75 1.45 -6.23
CA LEU A 437 17.71 1.01 -7.24
C LEU A 437 18.52 2.17 -7.85
N ALA A 438 17.94 3.38 -7.95
CA ALA A 438 18.68 4.53 -8.46
C ALA A 438 19.90 4.85 -7.60
N THR A 439 20.96 5.28 -8.25
CA THR A 439 22.18 5.76 -7.58
C THR A 439 21.82 6.83 -6.57
N VAL A 440 22.34 6.69 -5.36
CA VAL A 440 22.04 7.60 -4.24
C VAL A 440 22.49 9.03 -4.59
N THR A 441 21.52 9.90 -4.80
CA THR A 441 21.72 11.31 -5.15
C THR A 441 20.75 12.16 -4.33
N PRO A 442 21.13 12.58 -3.10
CA PRO A 442 20.23 13.29 -2.18
C PRO A 442 19.60 14.55 -2.79
N GLN A 443 20.35 15.29 -3.61
CA GLN A 443 19.88 16.51 -4.28
C GLN A 443 18.71 16.25 -5.24
N ARG A 444 18.62 15.04 -5.81
CA ARG A 444 17.53 14.59 -6.67
C ARG A 444 16.44 13.82 -5.90
N GLY A 445 16.67 13.50 -4.62
CA GLY A 445 15.81 12.60 -3.83
C GLY A 445 15.84 11.16 -4.33
N TRP A 446 16.92 10.74 -5.00
CA TRP A 446 17.12 9.39 -5.51
C TRP A 446 17.84 8.49 -4.51
N GLY A 447 17.49 7.20 -4.50
CA GLY A 447 18.14 6.20 -3.68
C GLY A 447 17.90 6.33 -2.17
N GLY A 448 16.86 7.06 -1.74
CA GLY A 448 16.59 7.30 -0.32
C GLY A 448 16.38 6.01 0.51
N SER A 449 15.96 4.93 -0.12
CA SER A 449 15.81 3.60 0.49
C SER A 449 16.73 2.55 -0.15
N ASN A 450 17.69 2.96 -0.95
CA ASN A 450 18.72 2.10 -1.55
C ASN A 450 19.77 1.71 -0.48
N ARG A 451 19.38 0.78 0.39
CA ARG A 451 20.18 0.35 1.54
C ARG A 451 21.44 -0.41 1.11
N GLY A 452 21.37 -1.12 -0.01
CA GLY A 452 22.50 -1.84 -0.60
C GLY A 452 23.47 -0.95 -1.37
N ARG A 453 23.12 0.32 -1.65
CA ARG A 453 23.92 1.24 -2.48
C ARG A 453 24.18 0.73 -3.90
N TYR A 454 23.25 -0.02 -4.46
CA TYR A 454 23.27 -0.36 -5.88
C TYR A 454 23.41 0.90 -6.74
N SER A 455 24.16 0.82 -7.83
CA SER A 455 24.35 1.92 -8.77
C SER A 455 24.56 1.36 -10.17
N ASN A 456 23.78 1.87 -11.14
CA ASN A 456 23.91 1.51 -12.55
C ASN A 456 23.51 2.72 -13.40
N THR A 457 24.49 3.34 -14.05
CA THR A 457 24.29 4.58 -14.82
C THR A 457 23.36 4.40 -16.02
N ALA A 458 23.33 3.22 -16.64
CA ALA A 458 22.41 2.93 -17.75
C ALA A 458 20.96 2.85 -17.27
N MET A 459 20.73 2.20 -16.12
CA MET A 459 19.42 2.17 -15.48
C MET A 459 18.97 3.57 -15.08
N ASP A 460 19.86 4.35 -14.45
CA ASP A 460 19.56 5.72 -14.04
C ASP A 460 19.18 6.62 -15.21
N ALA A 461 19.86 6.48 -16.37
CA ALA A 461 19.55 7.24 -17.57
C ALA A 461 18.15 6.94 -18.11
N LYS A 462 17.76 5.64 -18.15
CA LYS A 462 16.42 5.22 -18.60
C LYS A 462 15.32 5.69 -17.64
N LEU A 463 15.59 5.61 -16.34
CA LEU A 463 14.69 6.12 -15.32
C LEU A 463 14.51 7.64 -15.46
N ASP A 464 15.60 8.40 -15.64
CA ASP A 464 15.56 9.85 -15.79
C ASP A 464 14.75 10.28 -17.02
N GLU A 465 14.95 9.61 -18.17
CA GLU A 465 14.17 9.84 -19.37
C GLU A 465 12.68 9.51 -19.14
N GLY A 466 12.37 8.38 -18.49
CA GLY A 466 11.01 7.98 -18.16
C GLY A 466 10.29 8.98 -17.25
N LEU A 467 11.00 9.53 -16.25
CA LEU A 467 10.47 10.54 -15.33
C LEU A 467 10.11 11.88 -16.00
N ARG A 468 10.58 12.13 -17.22
CA ARG A 468 10.32 13.37 -17.98
C ARG A 468 9.44 13.14 -19.21
N THR A 469 9.05 11.90 -19.48
CA THR A 469 8.27 11.53 -20.67
C THR A 469 6.78 11.57 -20.35
N LEU A 470 6.03 12.47 -21.00
CA LEU A 470 4.57 12.63 -20.82
C LEU A 470 3.75 11.62 -21.63
N ASP A 471 4.31 11.04 -22.67
CA ASP A 471 3.68 9.96 -23.44
C ASP A 471 3.75 8.64 -22.67
N ASP A 472 2.60 8.09 -22.28
CA ASP A 472 2.53 6.91 -21.43
C ASP A 472 3.14 5.67 -22.07
N ALA A 473 2.98 5.46 -23.37
CA ALA A 473 3.52 4.27 -24.05
C ALA A 473 5.05 4.33 -24.10
N LYS A 474 5.60 5.49 -24.43
CA LYS A 474 7.06 5.71 -24.41
C LYS A 474 7.60 5.60 -22.99
N ARG A 475 6.91 6.19 -22.02
CA ARG A 475 7.28 6.14 -20.60
C ARG A 475 7.29 4.70 -20.08
N GLU A 476 6.26 3.92 -20.40
CA GLU A 476 6.19 2.50 -20.03
C GLU A 476 7.38 1.71 -20.59
N ALA A 477 7.74 1.92 -21.85
CA ALA A 477 8.88 1.26 -22.49
C ALA A 477 10.19 1.59 -21.75
N LEU A 478 10.43 2.86 -21.44
CA LEU A 478 11.63 3.33 -20.72
C LEU A 478 11.72 2.71 -19.29
N LEU A 479 10.59 2.65 -18.59
CA LEU A 479 10.54 2.05 -17.24
C LEU A 479 10.75 0.53 -17.29
N ARG A 480 10.27 -0.15 -18.34
CA ARG A 480 10.57 -1.57 -18.59
C ARG A 480 12.06 -1.80 -18.85
N GLU A 481 12.70 -0.94 -19.68
CA GLU A 481 14.14 -1.01 -19.92
C GLU A 481 14.93 -0.80 -18.62
N ALA A 482 14.61 0.24 -17.82
CA ALA A 482 15.26 0.48 -16.53
C ALA A 482 15.10 -0.71 -15.57
N THR A 483 13.89 -1.27 -15.49
CA THR A 483 13.61 -2.45 -14.66
C THR A 483 14.43 -3.66 -15.14
N THR A 484 14.50 -3.90 -16.45
CA THR A 484 15.25 -5.01 -17.04
C THR A 484 16.73 -4.90 -16.69
N ILE A 485 17.34 -3.73 -16.89
CA ILE A 485 18.76 -3.50 -16.56
C ILE A 485 19.03 -3.83 -15.08
N ALA A 486 18.21 -3.29 -14.17
CA ALA A 486 18.39 -3.51 -12.74
C ALA A 486 18.22 -4.96 -12.32
N MET A 487 17.25 -5.67 -12.91
CA MET A 487 16.97 -7.08 -12.59
C MET A 487 18.01 -8.03 -13.21
N ASP A 488 18.53 -7.73 -14.40
CA ASP A 488 19.57 -8.53 -15.04
C ASP A 488 20.92 -8.41 -14.33
N ASP A 489 21.20 -7.25 -13.79
CA ASP A 489 22.36 -6.98 -12.92
C ASP A 489 22.13 -7.45 -11.47
N VAL A 490 20.96 -7.99 -11.15
CA VAL A 490 20.61 -8.42 -9.79
C VAL A 490 20.87 -7.29 -8.76
N GLY A 491 20.38 -6.10 -9.03
CA GLY A 491 20.52 -4.95 -8.13
C GLY A 491 19.81 -5.17 -6.79
N ILE A 492 18.73 -5.94 -6.79
CA ILE A 492 18.07 -6.58 -5.64
C ILE A 492 17.65 -8.00 -6.03
N ILE A 493 17.30 -8.83 -5.06
CA ILE A 493 16.73 -10.16 -5.30
C ILE A 493 15.25 -10.15 -4.91
N PRO A 494 14.30 -10.01 -5.85
CA PRO A 494 12.88 -10.17 -5.58
C PRO A 494 12.56 -11.56 -5.04
N ILE A 495 11.68 -11.65 -4.05
CA ILE A 495 11.22 -12.92 -3.47
C ILE A 495 9.77 -13.17 -3.85
N HIS A 496 8.86 -12.27 -3.40
CA HIS A 496 7.45 -12.36 -3.72
C HIS A 496 6.75 -11.01 -3.65
N ILE A 497 5.62 -10.90 -4.31
CA ILE A 497 4.62 -9.86 -4.07
C ILE A 497 3.65 -10.38 -3.01
N GLN A 498 3.42 -9.61 -1.96
CA GLN A 498 2.48 -9.95 -0.90
C GLN A 498 1.05 -9.81 -1.43
N LYS A 499 0.18 -10.78 -1.18
CA LYS A 499 -1.27 -10.63 -1.41
C LYS A 499 -1.91 -9.83 -0.30
N ASN A 500 -2.93 -9.06 -0.65
CA ASN A 500 -3.82 -8.42 0.29
C ASN A 500 -5.04 -9.32 0.47
N ILE A 501 -5.37 -9.65 1.72
CA ILE A 501 -6.43 -10.61 2.04
C ILE A 501 -7.33 -10.01 3.12
N TRP A 502 -8.60 -9.95 2.78
CA TRP A 502 -9.69 -9.60 3.69
C TRP A 502 -10.58 -10.80 3.94
N ALA A 503 -11.23 -10.83 5.10
CA ALA A 503 -12.27 -11.80 5.40
C ALA A 503 -13.54 -11.09 5.83
N MET A 504 -14.69 -11.62 5.41
CA MET A 504 -15.97 -11.01 5.70
C MET A 504 -17.05 -12.08 5.92
N ARG A 505 -18.12 -11.70 6.59
CA ARG A 505 -19.31 -12.55 6.72
C ARG A 505 -19.93 -12.81 5.35
N ARG A 506 -20.48 -14.02 5.17
CA ARG A 506 -21.26 -14.31 3.95
C ARG A 506 -22.44 -13.35 3.83
N GLY A 507 -22.77 -12.99 2.58
CA GLY A 507 -23.77 -11.97 2.27
C GLY A 507 -23.20 -10.55 2.14
N LEU A 508 -21.89 -10.39 2.31
CA LEU A 508 -21.17 -9.17 1.91
C LEU A 508 -20.39 -9.42 0.61
N GLN A 509 -20.08 -8.36 -0.10
CA GLN A 509 -19.12 -8.36 -1.19
C GLN A 509 -18.15 -7.19 -1.04
N HIS A 510 -16.94 -7.40 -1.47
CA HIS A 510 -15.86 -6.44 -1.45
C HIS A 510 -14.98 -6.64 -2.69
N GLU A 511 -14.65 -5.56 -3.38
CA GLU A 511 -13.65 -5.60 -4.44
C GLU A 511 -12.26 -5.48 -3.81
N ALA A 512 -11.50 -6.58 -3.84
CA ALA A 512 -10.15 -6.62 -3.28
C ALA A 512 -9.21 -5.64 -4.01
N ARG A 513 -8.40 -4.91 -3.25
CA ARG A 513 -7.58 -3.81 -3.72
C ARG A 513 -6.09 -4.13 -3.71
N ALA A 514 -5.39 -3.72 -4.78
CA ALA A 514 -3.94 -3.85 -4.86
C ALA A 514 -3.19 -2.91 -3.90
N ASP A 515 -3.79 -1.77 -3.52
CA ASP A 515 -3.22 -0.74 -2.64
C ASP A 515 -3.37 -1.04 -1.13
N GLU A 516 -3.92 -2.21 -0.76
CA GLU A 516 -4.18 -2.67 0.62
C GLU A 516 -5.17 -1.81 1.46
N LEU A 517 -5.78 -0.78 0.87
CA LEU A 517 -6.68 0.09 1.62
C LEU A 517 -8.00 -0.61 1.98
N THR A 518 -8.44 -0.43 3.22
CA THR A 518 -9.73 -0.92 3.73
C THR A 518 -10.67 0.24 3.92
N ARG A 519 -11.69 0.34 3.05
CA ARG A 519 -12.64 1.46 3.02
C ARG A 519 -14.08 0.94 3.05
N ALA A 520 -14.91 1.55 3.87
CA ALA A 520 -16.30 1.10 4.05
C ALA A 520 -17.17 1.25 2.79
N GLN A 521 -16.88 2.23 1.92
CA GLN A 521 -17.59 2.42 0.66
C GLN A 521 -17.38 1.29 -0.35
N ASP A 522 -16.29 0.51 -0.22
CA ASP A 522 -15.97 -0.62 -1.08
C ASP A 522 -16.68 -1.92 -0.63
N ILE A 523 -17.35 -1.91 0.53
CA ILE A 523 -18.04 -3.05 1.12
C ILE A 523 -19.55 -2.85 0.99
N ARG A 524 -20.27 -3.85 0.46
CA ARG A 524 -21.72 -3.79 0.28
C ARG A 524 -22.35 -5.17 0.47
N PRO A 525 -23.66 -5.29 0.71
CA PRO A 525 -24.36 -6.57 0.66
C PRO A 525 -24.16 -7.22 -0.70
N ALA A 526 -24.04 -8.54 -0.71
CA ALA A 526 -24.09 -9.33 -1.93
C ALA A 526 -25.51 -9.26 -2.52
N PRO A 527 -25.68 -9.35 -3.85
CA PRO A 527 -26.96 -9.31 -4.52
C PRO A 527 -27.93 -10.37 -4.04
#